data_ab91363526c2f0f4eb83de81c5dbb324
#
_entry.id   ab91363526c2f0f4eb83de81c5dbb324
#
_cell.length_a   1.000
_cell.length_b   1.000
_cell.length_c   1.000
_cell.angle_alpha   90.00
_cell.angle_beta   90.00
_cell.angle_gamma   90.00
#
_symmetry.space_group_name_H-M   'P 1'
#
loop_
_entity.id
_entity.type
_entity.pdbx_description
1 polymer ?
#
loop_
_entity_poly.entity_id
_entity_poly.type
_entity_poly.pdbx_seq_one_letter_code
_entity_poly.pdbx_strand_id
1 'polypeptide(L)'
;MRQAIHCLSFLVIASPAFAQQASIEAHPRVHEALNLLETWVDAQRAYEAIPGISMAVVYDQQMLWSKGFGYANREQQTAATPETIYSICSISKLFTSVGVMQMRDAGKLRLDDPVSQHLDWFEIQDKYPDAPPVTVQGLLTHSSGLPRESDYPYWSPPDFPFPTREQLMERVSDQEELYPAFEYFQYSNLGLSLAGEMVAAVSGQSYGDYIQHAVLDPLHMSATYSDIPVAEHGGRMAQGYSARMRDGTRPAVNVFQARGIAPAAGYASTVEDLGKFASWQFRVLHHDADEVLARNTLREMYRVHWLDPDWETKWGLGFSTWRADDKTYVGHGGSCPGYRSQLNIEPKGKVATIFMANAGGVNSGLFARRAQEIMGPAIAEAVDTSKKAKAPDAALEIYTGTYSAAPWGGELAVLVWKGNLATLSLPTDNPLQSMIELRKTGEHTFHRVRDDKSLGEEIRFDIGPDGKASRMWRHSNFDLRIVP
;
A
#
# COMPACT_ATOMS: atom_id res chain seq x y z
N MET A 1 15.74 -66.05 -15.26
CA MET A 1 15.26 -64.73 -15.60
C MET A 1 15.19 -63.90 -14.32
N ARG A 2 16.18 -63.02 -14.09
CA ARG A 2 16.20 -62.09 -12.94
C ARG A 2 15.88 -60.71 -13.51
N GLN A 3 14.74 -60.11 -13.09
CA GLN A 3 14.38 -58.76 -13.39
C GLN A 3 15.14 -57.81 -12.44
N ALA A 4 15.91 -56.91 -12.99
CA ALA A 4 16.56 -55.85 -12.26
C ALA A 4 15.59 -54.66 -12.19
N ILE A 5 15.20 -54.27 -10.96
CA ILE A 5 14.41 -53.06 -10.67
C ILE A 5 15.40 -51.90 -10.59
N HIS A 6 15.32 -50.96 -11.54
CA HIS A 6 16.05 -49.69 -11.47
C HIS A 6 15.24 -48.71 -10.66
N CYS A 7 15.69 -48.40 -9.44
CA CYS A 7 15.22 -47.24 -8.68
C CYS A 7 15.80 -45.98 -9.30
N LEU A 8 14.96 -45.16 -9.94
CA LEU A 8 15.30 -43.80 -10.34
C LEU A 8 15.16 -42.87 -9.10
N SER A 9 16.28 -42.49 -8.52
CA SER A 9 16.33 -41.45 -7.49
C SER A 9 16.17 -40.08 -8.16
N PHE A 10 15.03 -39.46 -8.00
CA PHE A 10 14.85 -38.05 -8.38
C PHE A 10 15.61 -37.16 -7.38
N LEU A 11 16.73 -36.62 -7.82
CA LEU A 11 17.41 -35.54 -7.10
C LEU A 11 16.59 -34.25 -7.34
N VAL A 12 15.82 -33.81 -6.35
CA VAL A 12 15.20 -32.49 -6.39
C VAL A 12 16.32 -31.47 -6.16
N ILE A 13 16.82 -30.88 -7.23
CA ILE A 13 17.73 -29.75 -7.16
C ILE A 13 16.84 -28.54 -6.77
N ALA A 14 16.84 -28.17 -5.49
CA ALA A 14 16.22 -26.94 -5.04
C ALA A 14 16.88 -25.77 -5.80
N SER A 15 16.07 -24.99 -6.51
CA SER A 15 16.54 -23.82 -7.25
C SER A 15 17.21 -22.84 -6.27
N PRO A 16 18.33 -22.21 -6.63
CA PRO A 16 19.03 -21.25 -5.76
C PRO A 16 18.14 -20.08 -5.28
N ALA A 17 17.07 -19.76 -6.02
CA ALA A 17 16.07 -18.79 -5.62
C ALA A 17 15.33 -19.18 -4.32
N PHE A 18 14.98 -20.45 -4.12
CA PHE A 18 14.32 -20.91 -2.89
C PHE A 18 15.24 -20.84 -1.66
N ALA A 19 16.53 -21.13 -1.85
CA ALA A 19 17.50 -21.05 -0.76
C ALA A 19 17.77 -19.59 -0.34
N GLN A 20 17.77 -18.65 -1.28
CA GLN A 20 17.92 -17.22 -1.00
C GLN A 20 16.67 -16.63 -0.33
N GLN A 21 15.49 -17.08 -0.71
CA GLN A 21 14.21 -16.71 -0.10
C GLN A 21 14.18 -17.03 1.39
N ALA A 22 14.45 -18.27 1.76
CA ALA A 22 14.51 -18.69 3.16
C ALA A 22 15.53 -17.86 3.99
N SER A 23 16.60 -17.37 3.36
CA SER A 23 17.63 -16.58 4.03
C SER A 23 17.18 -15.15 4.37
N ILE A 24 16.34 -14.52 3.55
CA ILE A 24 15.86 -13.14 3.77
C ILE A 24 14.84 -13.11 4.91
N GLU A 25 13.83 -13.99 4.87
CA GLU A 25 12.82 -14.09 5.93
C GLU A 25 13.43 -14.44 7.29
N ALA A 26 14.39 -15.36 7.31
CA ALA A 26 15.07 -15.78 8.52
C ALA A 26 16.16 -14.81 8.99
N HIS A 27 16.42 -13.73 8.24
CA HIS A 27 17.48 -12.79 8.59
C HIS A 27 17.12 -12.01 9.86
N PRO A 28 17.97 -11.96 10.90
CA PRO A 28 17.64 -11.32 12.17
C PRO A 28 17.16 -9.87 12.04
N ARG A 29 17.79 -9.10 11.15
CA ARG A 29 17.40 -7.71 10.92
C ARG A 29 15.99 -7.56 10.33
N VAL A 30 15.57 -8.50 9.48
CA VAL A 30 14.19 -8.53 8.92
C VAL A 30 13.21 -8.87 10.04
N HIS A 31 13.52 -9.84 10.87
CA HIS A 31 12.69 -10.21 12.02
C HIS A 31 12.54 -9.05 13.03
N GLU A 32 13.62 -8.38 13.40
CA GLU A 32 13.58 -7.20 14.27
C GLU A 32 12.75 -6.05 13.65
N ALA A 33 12.90 -5.83 12.34
CA ALA A 33 12.15 -4.81 11.63
C ALA A 33 10.63 -5.13 11.56
N LEU A 34 10.28 -6.39 11.37
CA LEU A 34 8.89 -6.84 11.43
C LEU A 34 8.29 -6.68 12.83
N ASN A 35 9.02 -7.04 13.88
CA ASN A 35 8.57 -6.84 15.25
C ASN A 35 8.30 -5.37 15.58
N LEU A 36 9.18 -4.47 15.11
CA LEU A 36 8.98 -3.03 15.26
C LEU A 36 7.74 -2.57 14.48
N LEU A 37 7.60 -3.00 13.22
CA LEU A 37 6.48 -2.62 12.37
C LEU A 37 5.15 -3.09 12.97
N GLU A 38 5.06 -4.35 13.38
CA GLU A 38 3.86 -4.92 13.98
C GLU A 38 3.46 -4.22 15.28
N THR A 39 4.42 -3.99 16.16
CA THR A 39 4.20 -3.31 17.45
C THR A 39 3.69 -1.89 17.21
N TRP A 40 4.30 -1.16 16.28
CA TRP A 40 3.90 0.20 15.96
C TRP A 40 2.53 0.27 15.29
N VAL A 41 2.26 -0.59 14.29
CA VAL A 41 0.98 -0.60 13.56
C VAL A 41 -0.18 -0.92 14.49
N ASP A 42 -0.04 -1.94 15.36
CA ASP A 42 -1.12 -2.32 16.26
C ASP A 42 -1.44 -1.23 17.29
N ALA A 43 -0.40 -0.63 17.88
CA ALA A 43 -0.58 0.48 18.80
C ALA A 43 -1.22 1.69 18.10
N GLN A 44 -0.68 2.10 16.95
CA GLN A 44 -1.21 3.25 16.20
C GLN A 44 -2.67 3.02 15.78
N ARG A 45 -3.01 1.81 15.31
CA ARG A 45 -4.38 1.39 15.04
C ARG A 45 -5.29 1.58 16.26
N ALA A 46 -4.84 1.12 17.41
CA ALA A 46 -5.62 1.19 18.65
C ALA A 46 -5.84 2.63 19.10
N TYR A 47 -4.79 3.46 19.13
CA TYR A 47 -4.87 4.86 19.54
C TYR A 47 -5.68 5.73 18.58
N GLU A 48 -5.63 5.45 17.29
CA GLU A 48 -6.44 6.14 16.28
C GLU A 48 -7.86 5.57 16.16
N ALA A 49 -8.18 4.50 16.92
CA ALA A 49 -9.46 3.78 16.85
C ALA A 49 -9.79 3.34 15.41
N ILE A 50 -8.80 2.84 14.66
CA ILE A 50 -9.01 2.26 13.34
C ILE A 50 -9.57 0.85 13.51
N PRO A 51 -10.75 0.52 12.94
CA PRO A 51 -11.37 -0.79 13.14
C PRO A 51 -10.50 -1.93 12.64
N GLY A 52 -10.01 -1.85 11.41
CA GLY A 52 -9.19 -2.89 10.79
C GLY A 52 -8.16 -2.32 9.83
N ILE A 53 -7.02 -2.98 9.79
CA ILE A 53 -5.92 -2.72 8.85
C ILE A 53 -5.46 -4.06 8.30
N SER A 54 -5.11 -4.11 7.00
CA SER A 54 -4.27 -5.15 6.41
C SER A 54 -3.06 -4.49 5.75
N MET A 55 -1.88 -5.08 5.98
CA MET A 55 -0.62 -4.59 5.41
C MET A 55 0.19 -5.71 4.80
N ALA A 56 1.04 -5.38 3.84
CA ALA A 56 2.01 -6.30 3.29
C ALA A 56 3.33 -5.60 2.91
N VAL A 57 4.39 -6.38 2.93
CA VAL A 57 5.73 -6.02 2.45
C VAL A 57 6.17 -7.05 1.43
N VAL A 58 6.53 -6.58 0.24
CA VAL A 58 7.00 -7.41 -0.87
C VAL A 58 8.46 -7.09 -1.16
N TYR A 59 9.25 -8.11 -1.40
CA TYR A 59 10.58 -7.99 -1.97
C TYR A 59 10.70 -8.86 -3.22
N ASP A 60 10.97 -8.22 -4.35
CA ASP A 60 11.06 -8.87 -5.67
C ASP A 60 9.82 -9.75 -5.96
N GLN A 61 9.95 -11.06 -5.99
CA GLN A 61 8.87 -12.01 -6.27
C GLN A 61 8.24 -12.59 -5.00
N GLN A 62 8.62 -12.09 -3.83
CA GLN A 62 8.25 -12.68 -2.56
C GLN A 62 7.39 -11.73 -1.73
N MET A 63 6.25 -12.24 -1.26
CA MET A 63 5.54 -11.65 -0.12
C MET A 63 6.32 -11.97 1.15
N LEU A 64 7.17 -11.04 1.60
CA LEU A 64 7.98 -11.23 2.81
C LEU A 64 7.12 -11.26 4.08
N TRP A 65 6.04 -10.51 4.09
CA TRP A 65 5.16 -10.41 5.22
C TRP A 65 3.80 -9.85 4.79
N SER A 66 2.74 -10.41 5.37
CA SER A 66 1.40 -9.86 5.30
C SER A 66 0.67 -10.12 6.62
N LYS A 67 -0.10 -9.14 7.11
CA LYS A 67 -0.83 -9.28 8.37
C LYS A 67 -2.06 -8.38 8.41
N GLY A 68 -3.11 -8.89 9.06
CA GLY A 68 -4.28 -8.14 9.47
C GLY A 68 -4.22 -7.73 10.93
N PHE A 69 -4.80 -6.60 11.28
CA PHE A 69 -4.89 -6.05 12.63
C PHE A 69 -6.31 -5.56 12.88
N GLY A 70 -6.87 -5.85 14.05
CA GLY A 70 -8.22 -5.48 14.42
C GLY A 70 -9.28 -6.24 13.62
N TYR A 71 -10.34 -5.56 13.18
CA TYR A 71 -11.56 -6.18 12.65
C TYR A 71 -11.92 -5.70 11.26
N ALA A 72 -12.14 -6.64 10.35
CA ALA A 72 -12.78 -6.38 9.06
C ALA A 72 -14.25 -5.95 9.25
N ASN A 73 -14.92 -6.50 10.26
CA ASN A 73 -16.25 -6.07 10.71
C ASN A 73 -16.25 -6.07 12.26
N ARG A 74 -16.34 -4.88 12.82
CA ARG A 74 -16.27 -4.67 14.28
C ARG A 74 -17.50 -5.20 15.00
N GLU A 75 -18.69 -5.01 14.40
CA GLU A 75 -19.97 -5.42 14.97
C GLU A 75 -20.11 -6.92 15.01
N GLN A 76 -19.57 -7.61 14.01
CA GLN A 76 -19.53 -9.08 13.94
C GLN A 76 -18.27 -9.70 14.55
N GLN A 77 -17.33 -8.87 15.00
CA GLN A 77 -16.00 -9.29 15.49
C GLN A 77 -15.22 -10.15 14.48
N THR A 78 -15.45 -9.94 13.18
CA THR A 78 -14.68 -10.60 12.12
C THR A 78 -13.29 -10.00 12.04
N ALA A 79 -12.24 -10.78 12.29
CA ALA A 79 -10.88 -10.30 12.24
C ALA A 79 -10.48 -9.82 10.83
N ALA A 80 -9.66 -8.78 10.76
CA ALA A 80 -8.98 -8.40 9.53
C ALA A 80 -7.81 -9.37 9.28
N THR A 81 -7.66 -9.84 8.04
CA THR A 81 -6.62 -10.77 7.60
C THR A 81 -5.98 -10.27 6.30
N PRO A 82 -4.86 -10.84 5.82
CA PRO A 82 -4.29 -10.50 4.53
C PRO A 82 -5.26 -10.72 3.34
N GLU A 83 -6.18 -11.66 3.47
CA GLU A 83 -7.20 -12.02 2.46
C GLU A 83 -8.47 -11.14 2.56
N THR A 84 -8.55 -10.25 3.54
CA THR A 84 -9.66 -9.31 3.65
C THR A 84 -9.69 -8.38 2.44
N ILE A 85 -10.85 -8.28 1.80
CA ILE A 85 -11.06 -7.40 0.64
C ILE A 85 -11.41 -6.00 1.14
N TYR A 86 -10.73 -4.99 0.58
CA TYR A 86 -11.03 -3.58 0.82
C TYR A 86 -11.30 -2.87 -0.51
N SER A 87 -12.12 -1.83 -0.50
CA SER A 87 -12.09 -0.89 -1.63
C SER A 87 -10.70 -0.22 -1.67
N ILE A 88 -10.03 -0.33 -2.81
CA ILE A 88 -8.72 0.29 -3.02
C ILE A 88 -8.82 1.69 -3.62
N CYS A 89 -10.05 2.13 -3.90
CA CYS A 89 -10.36 3.48 -4.34
C CYS A 89 -9.47 3.89 -5.55
N SER A 90 -8.76 5.00 -5.46
CA SER A 90 -7.97 5.55 -6.58
C SER A 90 -6.77 4.70 -7.02
N ILE A 91 -6.39 3.65 -6.31
CA ILE A 91 -5.42 2.67 -6.84
C ILE A 91 -5.98 2.00 -8.11
N SER A 92 -7.30 1.98 -8.31
CA SER A 92 -7.98 1.57 -9.56
C SER A 92 -7.36 2.18 -10.81
N LYS A 93 -6.93 3.43 -10.72
CA LYS A 93 -6.34 4.18 -11.83
C LYS A 93 -5.08 3.53 -12.41
N LEU A 94 -4.33 2.80 -11.59
CA LEU A 94 -3.16 2.08 -12.06
C LEU A 94 -3.52 0.97 -13.04
N PHE A 95 -4.60 0.24 -12.76
CA PHE A 95 -5.10 -0.83 -13.63
C PHE A 95 -5.67 -0.27 -14.94
N THR A 96 -6.43 0.81 -14.86
CA THR A 96 -6.94 1.53 -16.04
C THR A 96 -5.80 2.02 -16.92
N SER A 97 -4.77 2.64 -16.32
CA SER A 97 -3.61 3.13 -17.05
C SER A 97 -2.82 1.99 -17.71
N VAL A 98 -2.71 0.82 -17.05
CA VAL A 98 -2.12 -0.39 -17.66
C VAL A 98 -2.92 -0.80 -18.89
N GLY A 99 -4.27 -0.84 -18.80
CA GLY A 99 -5.12 -1.17 -19.94
C GLY A 99 -4.97 -0.21 -21.12
N VAL A 100 -4.90 1.10 -20.85
CA VAL A 100 -4.63 2.12 -21.89
C VAL A 100 -3.27 1.89 -22.55
N MET A 101 -2.24 1.60 -21.75
CA MET A 101 -0.89 1.36 -22.29
C MET A 101 -0.78 0.06 -23.08
N GLN A 102 -1.58 -0.96 -22.76
CA GLN A 102 -1.71 -2.16 -23.60
C GLN A 102 -2.33 -1.83 -24.98
N MET A 103 -3.34 -0.94 -25.02
CA MET A 103 -3.90 -0.47 -26.29
C MET A 103 -2.87 0.31 -27.11
N ARG A 104 -2.08 1.17 -26.45
CA ARG A 104 -0.98 1.90 -27.08
C ARG A 104 0.07 0.95 -27.66
N ASP A 105 0.51 -0.04 -26.90
CA ASP A 105 1.52 -1.02 -27.36
C ASP A 105 1.01 -1.89 -28.51
N ALA A 106 -0.30 -2.16 -28.54
CA ALA A 106 -0.96 -2.83 -29.67
C ALA A 106 -1.16 -1.91 -30.91
N GLY A 107 -0.72 -0.65 -30.85
CA GLY A 107 -0.88 0.32 -31.93
C GLY A 107 -2.32 0.76 -32.22
N LYS A 108 -3.23 0.56 -31.27
CA LYS A 108 -4.65 0.87 -31.39
C LYS A 108 -5.01 2.29 -30.98
N LEU A 109 -4.16 2.94 -30.19
CA LEU A 109 -4.26 4.35 -29.81
C LEU A 109 -2.86 4.93 -29.59
N ARG A 110 -2.79 6.27 -29.55
CA ARG A 110 -1.59 7.02 -29.23
C ARG A 110 -1.83 7.91 -28.01
N LEU A 111 -0.79 8.29 -27.30
CA LEU A 111 -0.90 9.16 -26.14
C LEU A 111 -1.32 10.59 -26.51
N ASP A 112 -0.98 11.04 -27.72
CA ASP A 112 -1.34 12.33 -28.28
C ASP A 112 -2.69 12.35 -29.02
N ASP A 113 -3.38 11.20 -29.12
CA ASP A 113 -4.72 11.18 -29.71
C ASP A 113 -5.72 12.01 -28.88
N PRO A 114 -6.57 12.83 -29.51
CA PRO A 114 -7.71 13.42 -28.85
C PRO A 114 -8.67 12.32 -28.34
N VAL A 115 -9.26 12.51 -27.17
CA VAL A 115 -10.25 11.56 -26.60
C VAL A 115 -11.43 11.37 -27.56
N SER A 116 -11.88 12.43 -28.23
CA SER A 116 -12.97 12.40 -29.22
C SER A 116 -12.69 11.52 -30.46
N GLN A 117 -11.44 11.17 -30.72
CA GLN A 117 -11.09 10.23 -31.79
C GLN A 117 -11.50 8.79 -31.47
N HIS A 118 -11.58 8.44 -30.18
CA HIS A 118 -11.90 7.09 -29.71
C HIS A 118 -13.27 6.97 -29.04
N LEU A 119 -13.81 8.10 -28.56
CA LEU A 119 -15.13 8.21 -27.95
C LEU A 119 -15.92 9.24 -28.75
N ASP A 120 -16.66 8.79 -29.77
CA ASP A 120 -17.45 9.63 -30.68
C ASP A 120 -18.56 10.42 -29.99
N TRP A 121 -18.97 9.99 -28.78
CA TRP A 121 -19.91 10.65 -27.91
C TRP A 121 -19.26 11.67 -26.95
N PHE A 122 -17.92 11.71 -26.87
CA PHE A 122 -17.21 12.66 -25.97
C PHE A 122 -17.27 14.05 -26.55
N GLU A 123 -18.05 14.88 -25.92
CA GLU A 123 -18.16 16.31 -26.15
C GLU A 123 -18.17 17.00 -24.78
N ILE A 124 -17.33 18.00 -24.60
CA ILE A 124 -17.29 18.86 -23.41
C ILE A 124 -17.27 20.30 -23.89
N GLN A 125 -17.85 21.22 -23.12
CA GLN A 125 -17.85 22.63 -23.49
C GLN A 125 -16.42 23.18 -23.46
N ASP A 126 -15.85 23.41 -24.62
CA ASP A 126 -14.52 23.97 -24.81
C ASP A 126 -14.54 25.46 -24.49
N LYS A 127 -13.87 25.86 -23.40
CA LYS A 127 -13.67 27.26 -23.01
C LYS A 127 -12.34 27.82 -23.48
N TYR A 128 -11.50 27.01 -24.04
CA TYR A 128 -10.12 27.36 -24.40
C TYR A 128 -9.79 26.91 -25.83
N PRO A 129 -10.46 27.43 -26.84
CA PRO A 129 -10.35 26.93 -28.22
C PRO A 129 -8.94 27.06 -28.83
N ASP A 130 -8.06 27.85 -28.20
CA ASP A 130 -6.65 27.98 -28.60
C ASP A 130 -5.73 26.97 -27.89
N ALA A 131 -6.25 26.19 -26.94
CA ALA A 131 -5.51 25.16 -26.23
C ALA A 131 -5.49 23.83 -27.02
N PRO A 132 -4.54 22.92 -26.72
CA PRO A 132 -4.59 21.55 -27.23
C PRO A 132 -5.89 20.84 -26.79
N PRO A 133 -6.40 19.89 -27.59
CA PRO A 133 -7.57 19.11 -27.19
C PRO A 133 -7.25 18.21 -25.97
N VAL A 134 -8.29 17.74 -25.30
CA VAL A 134 -8.17 16.70 -24.26
C VAL A 134 -7.61 15.43 -24.90
N THR A 135 -6.40 15.01 -24.47
CA THR A 135 -5.71 13.84 -25.04
C THR A 135 -5.63 12.68 -24.06
N VAL A 136 -5.31 11.48 -24.57
CA VAL A 136 -5.05 10.28 -23.76
C VAL A 136 -3.99 10.56 -22.68
N GLN A 137 -2.88 11.21 -23.04
CA GLN A 137 -1.84 11.59 -22.09
C GLN A 137 -2.39 12.52 -21.00
N GLY A 138 -3.17 13.52 -21.39
CA GLY A 138 -3.78 14.46 -20.45
C GLY A 138 -4.66 13.76 -19.40
N LEU A 139 -5.42 12.72 -19.81
CA LEU A 139 -6.20 11.90 -18.88
C LEU A 139 -5.30 11.19 -17.85
N LEU A 140 -4.23 10.51 -18.32
CA LEU A 140 -3.35 9.70 -17.47
C LEU A 140 -2.45 10.53 -16.56
N THR A 141 -2.21 11.79 -16.90
CA THR A 141 -1.33 12.70 -16.14
C THR A 141 -2.10 13.70 -15.30
N HIS A 142 -3.43 13.70 -15.35
CA HIS A 142 -4.27 14.71 -14.70
C HIS A 142 -4.01 16.14 -15.15
N SER A 143 -3.59 16.30 -16.40
CA SER A 143 -3.33 17.60 -17.03
C SER A 143 -4.29 17.91 -18.19
N SER A 144 -5.41 17.20 -18.25
CA SER A 144 -6.40 17.34 -19.32
C SER A 144 -7.26 18.60 -19.25
N GLY A 145 -7.24 19.33 -18.13
CA GLY A 145 -8.14 20.46 -17.90
C GLY A 145 -9.57 20.08 -17.48
N LEU A 146 -9.88 18.78 -17.44
CA LEU A 146 -11.21 18.29 -17.09
C LEU A 146 -11.55 18.54 -15.61
N PRO A 147 -12.87 18.68 -15.28
CA PRO A 147 -13.34 18.66 -13.90
C PRO A 147 -12.87 17.42 -13.14
N ARG A 148 -12.77 17.56 -11.81
CA ARG A 148 -12.42 16.44 -10.92
C ARG A 148 -13.43 15.31 -11.02
N GLU A 149 -14.71 15.64 -11.02
CA GLU A 149 -15.83 14.68 -10.92
C GLU A 149 -16.78 14.86 -12.10
N SER A 150 -17.56 13.84 -12.40
CA SER A 150 -18.75 13.98 -13.25
C SER A 150 -19.82 14.77 -12.49
N ASP A 151 -20.78 15.35 -13.20
CA ASP A 151 -21.87 16.16 -12.61
C ASP A 151 -22.92 15.32 -11.91
N TYR A 152 -22.49 14.55 -10.88
CA TYR A 152 -23.34 13.74 -10.00
C TYR A 152 -22.82 13.80 -8.56
N PRO A 153 -23.70 13.82 -7.55
CA PRO A 153 -23.31 13.94 -6.16
C PRO A 153 -22.88 12.59 -5.53
N TYR A 154 -22.14 11.77 -6.25
CA TYR A 154 -21.88 10.37 -5.89
C TYR A 154 -20.98 10.14 -4.66
N TRP A 155 -20.29 11.16 -4.20
CA TRP A 155 -19.59 11.10 -2.90
C TRP A 155 -20.47 11.48 -1.71
N SER A 156 -21.77 11.73 -1.95
CA SER A 156 -22.70 12.20 -0.90
C SER A 156 -23.36 11.04 -0.18
N PRO A 157 -23.25 10.99 1.18
CA PRO A 157 -23.93 9.98 1.98
C PRO A 157 -25.44 10.25 2.04
N PRO A 158 -26.25 9.28 2.43
CA PRO A 158 -25.88 7.90 2.79
C PRO A 158 -25.76 6.95 1.59
N ASP A 159 -26.31 7.32 0.42
CA ASP A 159 -26.61 6.40 -0.66
C ASP A 159 -25.50 6.30 -1.71
N PHE A 160 -24.60 7.29 -1.76
CA PHE A 160 -23.51 7.35 -2.73
C PHE A 160 -24.00 7.05 -4.15
N PRO A 161 -24.79 7.95 -4.77
CA PRO A 161 -25.48 7.69 -6.03
C PRO A 161 -24.55 7.79 -7.24
N PHE A 162 -23.65 6.81 -7.38
CA PHE A 162 -22.73 6.73 -8.52
C PHE A 162 -23.50 6.59 -9.83
N PRO A 163 -23.13 7.37 -10.87
CA PRO A 163 -23.76 7.30 -12.17
C PRO A 163 -23.46 5.96 -12.86
N THR A 164 -24.42 5.49 -13.65
CA THR A 164 -24.11 4.45 -14.63
C THR A 164 -23.22 5.01 -15.74
N ARG A 165 -22.69 4.12 -16.59
CA ARG A 165 -21.95 4.50 -17.79
C ARG A 165 -22.77 5.44 -18.68
N GLU A 166 -24.02 5.08 -18.94
CA GLU A 166 -24.95 5.84 -19.80
C GLU A 166 -25.23 7.24 -19.23
N GLN A 167 -25.45 7.33 -17.91
CA GLN A 167 -25.64 8.60 -17.23
C GLN A 167 -24.39 9.49 -17.28
N LEU A 168 -23.19 8.90 -17.19
CA LEU A 168 -21.95 9.65 -17.35
C LEU A 168 -21.83 10.20 -18.78
N MET A 169 -22.11 9.37 -19.79
CA MET A 169 -22.09 9.77 -21.19
C MET A 169 -23.07 10.91 -21.49
N GLU A 170 -24.30 10.80 -20.95
CA GLU A 170 -25.37 11.79 -21.18
C GLU A 170 -25.01 13.19 -20.66
N ARG A 171 -24.26 13.27 -19.53
CA ARG A 171 -24.02 14.55 -18.86
C ARG A 171 -22.64 15.16 -19.12
N VAL A 172 -21.73 14.45 -19.75
CA VAL A 172 -20.37 15.00 -19.97
C VAL A 172 -20.41 16.22 -20.87
N SER A 173 -21.33 16.29 -21.83
CA SER A 173 -21.50 17.44 -22.73
C SER A 173 -22.03 18.72 -22.04
N ASP A 174 -22.65 18.56 -20.86
CA ASP A 174 -23.12 19.68 -20.04
C ASP A 174 -22.00 20.29 -19.18
N GLN A 175 -20.85 19.59 -19.07
CA GLN A 175 -19.70 20.06 -18.29
C GLN A 175 -18.78 20.93 -19.13
N GLU A 176 -18.01 21.74 -18.43
CA GLU A 176 -17.06 22.69 -19.03
C GLU A 176 -15.62 22.28 -18.67
N GLU A 177 -14.67 22.54 -19.56
CA GLU A 177 -13.26 22.50 -19.22
C GLU A 177 -12.94 23.58 -18.16
N LEU A 178 -12.20 23.20 -17.12
CA LEU A 178 -11.83 24.12 -16.04
C LEU A 178 -10.58 24.91 -16.37
N TYR A 179 -9.67 24.33 -17.12
CA TYR A 179 -8.36 24.86 -17.48
C TYR A 179 -7.98 24.43 -18.89
N PRO A 180 -7.12 25.19 -19.58
CA PRO A 180 -6.49 24.71 -20.80
C PRO A 180 -5.74 23.39 -20.55
N ALA A 181 -5.83 22.47 -21.47
CA ALA A 181 -5.09 21.21 -21.37
C ALA A 181 -3.58 21.49 -21.27
N PHE A 182 -2.90 20.78 -20.40
CA PHE A 182 -1.46 20.89 -20.10
C PHE A 182 -1.00 22.19 -19.42
N GLU A 183 -1.91 22.98 -18.85
CA GLU A 183 -1.52 24.17 -18.10
C GLU A 183 -1.42 23.91 -16.60
N TYR A 184 -2.35 23.12 -16.02
CA TYR A 184 -2.41 22.84 -14.59
C TYR A 184 -2.58 21.35 -14.30
N PHE A 185 -2.08 20.91 -13.15
CA PHE A 185 -2.42 19.62 -12.59
C PHE A 185 -3.82 19.70 -11.96
N GLN A 186 -4.77 19.04 -12.58
CA GLN A 186 -6.14 18.92 -12.08
C GLN A 186 -6.52 17.45 -11.95
N TYR A 187 -6.35 16.90 -10.75
CA TYR A 187 -6.71 15.51 -10.48
C TYR A 187 -8.15 15.23 -10.90
N SER A 188 -8.37 14.28 -11.81
CA SER A 188 -9.68 14.01 -12.40
C SER A 188 -10.07 12.54 -12.31
N ASN A 189 -11.16 12.24 -11.57
CA ASN A 189 -11.84 10.96 -11.62
C ASN A 189 -12.60 10.81 -12.95
N LEU A 190 -13.21 11.88 -13.44
CA LEU A 190 -13.84 11.90 -14.76
C LEU A 190 -12.84 11.49 -15.84
N GLY A 191 -11.64 12.07 -15.84
CA GLY A 191 -10.60 11.75 -16.83
C GLY A 191 -10.24 10.27 -16.85
N LEU A 192 -10.06 9.63 -15.69
CA LEU A 192 -9.75 8.20 -15.64
C LEU A 192 -10.97 7.30 -15.92
N SER A 193 -12.20 7.80 -15.72
CA SER A 193 -13.41 7.09 -16.18
C SER A 193 -13.47 7.10 -17.71
N LEU A 194 -13.19 8.24 -18.35
CA LEU A 194 -13.06 8.33 -19.81
C LEU A 194 -11.93 7.43 -20.35
N ALA A 195 -10.80 7.34 -19.66
CA ALA A 195 -9.72 6.42 -20.02
C ALA A 195 -10.19 4.95 -20.00
N GLY A 196 -11.02 4.57 -19.02
CA GLY A 196 -11.66 3.26 -18.98
C GLY A 196 -12.65 3.03 -20.14
N GLU A 197 -13.44 4.04 -20.49
CA GLU A 197 -14.33 4.00 -21.66
C GLU A 197 -13.54 3.84 -22.97
N MET A 198 -12.36 4.47 -23.08
CA MET A 198 -11.48 4.28 -24.22
C MET A 198 -10.95 2.84 -24.30
N VAL A 199 -10.60 2.22 -23.17
CA VAL A 199 -10.20 0.80 -23.15
C VAL A 199 -11.36 -0.06 -23.67
N ALA A 200 -12.60 0.20 -23.26
CA ALA A 200 -13.76 -0.54 -23.74
C ALA A 200 -14.00 -0.33 -25.23
N ALA A 201 -14.02 0.92 -25.69
CA ALA A 201 -14.27 1.26 -27.11
C ALA A 201 -13.21 0.65 -28.04
N VAL A 202 -11.93 0.79 -27.68
CA VAL A 202 -10.80 0.34 -28.51
C VAL A 202 -10.62 -1.18 -28.49
N SER A 203 -10.94 -1.84 -27.37
CA SER A 203 -10.86 -3.31 -27.27
C SER A 203 -12.09 -4.02 -27.86
N GLY A 204 -13.23 -3.35 -27.89
CA GLY A 204 -14.52 -3.96 -28.25
C GLY A 204 -15.09 -4.87 -27.15
N GLN A 205 -14.59 -4.78 -25.92
CA GLN A 205 -15.06 -5.53 -24.75
C GLN A 205 -15.57 -4.56 -23.68
N SER A 206 -16.34 -5.03 -22.71
CA SER A 206 -16.60 -4.21 -21.54
C SER A 206 -15.27 -3.91 -20.81
N TYR A 207 -15.18 -2.75 -20.15
CA TYR A 207 -13.98 -2.39 -19.39
C TYR A 207 -13.60 -3.45 -18.35
N GLY A 208 -14.61 -3.94 -17.60
CA GLY A 208 -14.39 -4.96 -16.57
C GLY A 208 -13.86 -6.27 -17.15
N ASP A 209 -14.46 -6.77 -18.23
CA ASP A 209 -14.01 -8.01 -18.89
C ASP A 209 -12.61 -7.87 -19.46
N TYR A 210 -12.30 -6.72 -20.09
CA TYR A 210 -10.96 -6.48 -20.61
C TYR A 210 -9.90 -6.53 -19.50
N ILE A 211 -10.09 -5.79 -18.41
CA ILE A 211 -9.15 -5.78 -17.29
C ILE A 211 -9.05 -7.15 -16.64
N GLN A 212 -10.17 -7.86 -16.48
CA GLN A 212 -10.17 -9.22 -15.93
C GLN A 212 -9.22 -10.12 -16.74
N HIS A 213 -9.42 -10.20 -18.05
CA HIS A 213 -8.68 -11.14 -18.91
C HIS A 213 -7.24 -10.66 -19.22
N ALA A 214 -7.05 -9.33 -19.41
CA ALA A 214 -5.79 -8.79 -19.87
C ALA A 214 -4.80 -8.43 -18.74
N VAL A 215 -5.31 -8.27 -17.49
CA VAL A 215 -4.49 -7.84 -16.36
C VAL A 215 -4.63 -8.76 -15.16
N LEU A 216 -5.86 -8.98 -14.65
CA LEU A 216 -6.05 -9.69 -13.38
C LEU A 216 -5.77 -11.19 -13.49
N ASP A 217 -6.28 -11.86 -14.53
CA ASP A 217 -6.08 -13.30 -14.74
C ASP A 217 -4.60 -13.65 -14.97
N PRO A 218 -3.85 -12.94 -15.85
CA PRO A 218 -2.41 -13.20 -16.03
C PRO A 218 -1.60 -13.02 -14.75
N LEU A 219 -2.01 -12.10 -13.87
CA LEU A 219 -1.36 -11.83 -12.60
C LEU A 219 -1.89 -12.69 -11.44
N HIS A 220 -2.84 -13.58 -11.72
CA HIS A 220 -3.49 -14.43 -10.70
C HIS A 220 -4.11 -13.63 -9.54
N MET A 221 -4.68 -12.47 -9.84
CA MET A 221 -5.32 -11.57 -8.86
C MET A 221 -6.78 -11.93 -8.65
N SER A 222 -7.03 -13.14 -8.15
CA SER A 222 -8.37 -13.73 -8.06
C SER A 222 -9.29 -13.11 -6.99
N ALA A 223 -8.75 -12.29 -6.12
CA ALA A 223 -9.50 -11.55 -5.09
C ALA A 223 -9.56 -10.04 -5.39
N THR A 224 -9.30 -9.67 -6.66
CA THR A 224 -9.40 -8.29 -7.14
C THR A 224 -10.56 -8.16 -8.11
N TYR A 225 -11.35 -7.11 -7.95
CA TYR A 225 -12.58 -6.84 -8.70
C TYR A 225 -12.50 -5.43 -9.29
N SER A 226 -12.97 -5.26 -10.53
CA SER A 226 -12.96 -3.95 -11.21
C SER A 226 -14.09 -3.00 -10.76
N ASP A 227 -15.04 -3.49 -9.95
CA ASP A 227 -15.98 -2.69 -9.16
C ASP A 227 -16.23 -3.40 -7.82
N ILE A 228 -16.84 -2.71 -6.85
CA ILE A 228 -17.10 -3.24 -5.52
C ILE A 228 -17.93 -4.53 -5.60
N PRO A 229 -17.44 -5.65 -5.09
CA PRO A 229 -18.16 -6.93 -5.12
C PRO A 229 -19.21 -6.98 -4.02
N VAL A 230 -20.42 -6.46 -4.28
CA VAL A 230 -21.49 -6.38 -3.28
C VAL A 230 -21.83 -7.76 -2.69
N ALA A 231 -21.68 -8.83 -3.47
CA ALA A 231 -21.88 -10.21 -2.98
C ALA A 231 -20.89 -10.64 -1.90
N GLU A 232 -19.70 -10.04 -1.85
CA GLU A 232 -18.67 -10.31 -0.83
C GLU A 232 -18.84 -9.46 0.44
N HIS A 233 -19.73 -8.45 0.39
CA HIS A 233 -19.97 -7.56 1.52
C HIS A 233 -20.62 -8.31 2.69
N GLY A 234 -20.08 -8.16 3.89
CA GLY A 234 -20.48 -8.93 5.07
C GLY A 234 -19.83 -10.31 5.18
N GLY A 235 -19.09 -10.76 4.13
CA GLY A 235 -18.27 -11.96 4.13
C GLY A 235 -16.77 -11.59 4.11
N ARG A 236 -16.12 -11.75 2.96
CA ARG A 236 -14.70 -11.44 2.77
C ARG A 236 -14.39 -9.95 2.67
N MET A 237 -15.36 -9.11 2.26
CA MET A 237 -15.18 -7.68 2.15
C MET A 237 -15.41 -6.99 3.49
N ALA A 238 -14.44 -6.17 3.90
CA ALA A 238 -14.50 -5.40 5.13
C ALA A 238 -15.67 -4.41 5.14
N GLN A 239 -16.33 -4.25 6.29
CA GLN A 239 -17.25 -3.15 6.55
C GLN A 239 -16.48 -1.83 6.59
N GLY A 240 -16.86 -0.86 5.79
CA GLY A 240 -16.29 0.48 5.81
C GLY A 240 -16.82 1.32 6.97
N TYR A 241 -15.97 2.18 7.55
CA TYR A 241 -16.31 3.08 8.64
C TYR A 241 -15.93 4.52 8.30
N SER A 242 -16.66 5.47 8.86
CA SER A 242 -16.42 6.91 8.67
C SER A 242 -15.04 7.34 9.19
N ALA A 243 -14.66 8.57 8.88
CA ALA A 243 -13.64 9.27 9.63
C ALA A 243 -14.04 9.36 11.12
N ARG A 244 -13.04 9.46 12.02
CA ARG A 244 -13.30 9.60 13.45
C ARG A 244 -14.08 10.89 13.71
N MET A 245 -15.23 10.74 14.34
CA MET A 245 -16.10 11.85 14.71
C MET A 245 -15.54 12.56 15.96
N ARG A 246 -16.08 13.73 16.28
CA ARG A 246 -15.66 14.51 17.46
C ARG A 246 -15.84 13.76 18.77
N ASP A 247 -16.86 12.90 18.86
CA ASP A 247 -17.13 12.05 20.03
C ASP A 247 -16.25 10.79 20.09
N GLY A 248 -15.31 10.63 19.15
CA GLY A 248 -14.39 9.50 19.04
C GLY A 248 -14.94 8.31 18.28
N THR A 249 -16.22 8.31 17.88
CA THR A 249 -16.85 7.20 17.17
C THR A 249 -16.49 7.17 15.68
N ARG A 250 -16.70 6.01 15.05
CA ARG A 250 -16.60 5.79 13.61
C ARG A 250 -17.83 4.99 13.16
N PRO A 251 -18.94 5.65 12.74
CA PRO A 251 -20.12 4.98 12.21
C PRO A 251 -19.79 4.13 10.98
N ALA A 252 -20.54 3.03 10.80
CA ALA A 252 -20.48 2.24 9.57
C ALA A 252 -20.95 3.07 8.37
N VAL A 253 -20.34 2.82 7.22
CA VAL A 253 -20.67 3.46 5.93
C VAL A 253 -21.35 2.44 5.04
N ASN A 254 -22.41 2.87 4.34
CA ASN A 254 -23.09 2.01 3.38
C ASN A 254 -22.15 1.57 2.26
N VAL A 255 -22.29 0.32 1.82
CA VAL A 255 -21.59 -0.17 0.64
C VAL A 255 -22.14 0.52 -0.62
N PHE A 256 -21.25 0.77 -1.57
CA PHE A 256 -21.61 1.37 -2.86
C PHE A 256 -20.90 0.63 -4.00
N GLN A 257 -21.40 0.80 -5.21
CA GLN A 257 -20.70 0.41 -6.45
C GLN A 257 -20.35 1.68 -7.23
N ALA A 258 -19.13 1.73 -7.77
CA ALA A 258 -18.65 2.93 -8.47
C ALA A 258 -19.15 3.02 -9.92
N ARG A 259 -19.67 1.95 -10.49
CA ARG A 259 -20.37 1.90 -11.81
C ARG A 259 -19.57 2.61 -12.91
N GLY A 260 -20.10 3.70 -13.49
CA GLY A 260 -19.40 4.50 -14.51
C GLY A 260 -18.08 5.14 -14.04
N ILE A 261 -17.88 5.26 -12.73
CA ILE A 261 -16.64 5.78 -12.13
C ILE A 261 -15.68 4.64 -11.73
N ALA A 262 -16.05 3.38 -11.96
CA ALA A 262 -15.26 2.23 -11.55
C ALA A 262 -13.81 2.26 -12.07
N PRO A 263 -13.51 2.68 -13.31
CA PRO A 263 -12.13 2.80 -13.79
C PRO A 263 -11.25 3.74 -12.96
N ALA A 264 -11.86 4.72 -12.31
CA ALA A 264 -11.17 5.71 -11.49
C ALA A 264 -11.10 5.35 -10.00
N ALA A 265 -12.10 4.63 -9.44
CA ALA A 265 -12.23 4.47 -8.00
C ALA A 265 -12.98 3.22 -7.53
N GLY A 266 -13.36 2.30 -8.41
CA GLY A 266 -14.27 1.20 -8.07
C GLY A 266 -13.61 -0.08 -7.57
N TYR A 267 -12.31 -0.24 -7.76
CA TYR A 267 -11.68 -1.53 -7.46
C TYR A 267 -11.71 -1.90 -5.99
N ALA A 268 -11.89 -3.19 -5.76
CA ALA A 268 -11.67 -3.82 -4.48
C ALA A 268 -10.60 -4.91 -4.61
N SER A 269 -9.76 -5.06 -3.59
CA SER A 269 -8.62 -5.99 -3.63
C SER A 269 -8.19 -6.39 -2.22
N THR A 270 -7.21 -7.30 -2.15
CA THR A 270 -6.48 -7.70 -0.94
C THR A 270 -5.04 -7.21 -0.98
N VAL A 271 -4.36 -7.17 0.17
CA VAL A 271 -2.93 -6.83 0.21
C VAL A 271 -2.08 -7.88 -0.53
N GLU A 272 -2.55 -9.13 -0.58
CA GLU A 272 -1.87 -10.20 -1.30
C GLU A 272 -1.94 -10.02 -2.81
N ASP A 273 -3.10 -9.67 -3.35
CA ASP A 273 -3.24 -9.42 -4.79
C ASP A 273 -2.50 -8.15 -5.23
N LEU A 274 -2.54 -7.06 -4.45
CA LEU A 274 -1.68 -5.91 -4.73
C LEU A 274 -0.19 -6.24 -4.61
N GLY A 275 0.18 -7.21 -3.78
CA GLY A 275 1.53 -7.77 -3.73
C GLY A 275 1.93 -8.46 -5.04
N LYS A 276 1.03 -9.24 -5.65
CA LYS A 276 1.25 -9.84 -6.98
C LYS A 276 1.39 -8.76 -8.06
N PHE A 277 0.59 -7.70 -7.99
CA PHE A 277 0.71 -6.55 -8.89
C PHE A 277 2.08 -5.83 -8.76
N ALA A 278 2.61 -5.69 -7.55
CA ALA A 278 3.95 -5.15 -7.34
C ALA A 278 5.06 -6.12 -7.81
N SER A 279 4.95 -7.40 -7.49
CA SER A 279 5.91 -8.44 -7.92
C SER A 279 5.99 -8.56 -9.44
N TRP A 280 4.85 -8.48 -10.14
CA TRP A 280 4.82 -8.42 -11.60
C TRP A 280 5.68 -7.27 -12.14
N GLN A 281 5.56 -6.06 -11.56
CA GLN A 281 6.33 -4.91 -11.99
C GLN A 281 7.84 -5.14 -11.80
N PHE A 282 8.25 -5.79 -10.71
CA PHE A 282 9.64 -6.17 -10.50
C PHE A 282 10.12 -7.22 -11.51
N ARG A 283 9.28 -8.22 -11.87
CA ARG A 283 9.60 -9.20 -12.92
C ARG A 283 9.88 -8.52 -14.24
N VAL A 284 8.99 -7.66 -14.69
CA VAL A 284 9.10 -6.92 -15.95
C VAL A 284 10.35 -6.02 -15.96
N LEU A 285 10.65 -5.35 -14.85
CA LEU A 285 11.78 -4.41 -14.80
C LEU A 285 13.14 -5.08 -14.70
N HIS A 286 13.26 -6.21 -13.98
CA HIS A 286 14.55 -6.79 -13.59
C HIS A 286 14.80 -8.19 -14.12
N HIS A 287 13.76 -8.92 -14.49
CA HIS A 287 13.84 -10.24 -15.10
C HIS A 287 13.40 -10.16 -16.57
N ASP A 288 13.73 -11.15 -17.36
CA ASP A 288 13.37 -11.14 -18.78
C ASP A 288 11.93 -11.68 -18.95
N ALA A 289 10.97 -10.88 -18.44
CA ALA A 289 9.55 -11.18 -18.50
C ALA A 289 8.86 -10.15 -19.39
N ASP A 290 7.98 -10.63 -20.27
CA ASP A 290 7.11 -9.83 -21.12
C ASP A 290 5.66 -10.25 -20.80
N GLU A 291 5.16 -9.73 -19.69
CA GLU A 291 3.84 -10.05 -19.15
C GLU A 291 3.03 -8.78 -19.00
N VAL A 292 1.79 -8.78 -19.45
CA VAL A 292 0.84 -7.65 -19.29
C VAL A 292 1.32 -6.37 -20.01
N LEU A 293 2.57 -5.93 -19.76
CA LEU A 293 3.22 -4.81 -20.45
C LEU A 293 4.67 -5.12 -20.76
N ALA A 294 5.17 -4.53 -21.85
CA ALA A 294 6.60 -4.52 -22.15
C ALA A 294 7.39 -3.70 -21.12
N ARG A 295 8.64 -4.09 -20.85
CA ARG A 295 9.54 -3.41 -19.89
C ARG A 295 9.68 -1.92 -20.15
N ASN A 296 9.83 -1.51 -21.40
CA ASN A 296 10.01 -0.09 -21.71
C ASN A 296 8.73 0.71 -21.53
N THR A 297 7.58 0.09 -21.76
CA THR A 297 6.27 0.70 -21.47
C THR A 297 6.10 0.96 -19.98
N LEU A 298 6.40 -0.03 -19.13
CA LEU A 298 6.33 0.17 -17.68
C LEU A 298 7.31 1.23 -17.19
N ARG A 299 8.54 1.27 -17.74
CA ARG A 299 9.50 2.34 -17.43
C ARG A 299 9.01 3.72 -17.87
N GLU A 300 8.34 3.80 -19.00
CA GLU A 300 7.74 5.04 -19.48
C GLU A 300 6.62 5.51 -18.54
N MET A 301 5.76 4.59 -18.07
CA MET A 301 4.70 4.94 -17.12
C MET A 301 5.24 5.55 -15.82
N TYR A 302 6.45 5.18 -15.39
CA TYR A 302 7.09 5.69 -14.17
C TYR A 302 7.80 7.04 -14.36
N ARG A 303 8.13 7.40 -15.60
CA ARG A 303 8.77 8.69 -15.88
C ARG A 303 7.82 9.81 -15.53
N VAL A 304 8.39 10.94 -15.10
CA VAL A 304 7.62 12.16 -14.92
C VAL A 304 7.17 12.68 -16.27
N HIS A 305 5.88 12.68 -16.53
CA HIS A 305 5.22 13.25 -17.70
C HIS A 305 4.54 14.58 -17.38
N TRP A 306 4.19 14.78 -16.12
CA TRP A 306 3.73 16.06 -15.59
C TRP A 306 4.60 16.47 -14.39
N LEU A 307 4.96 17.75 -14.37
CA LEU A 307 5.71 18.39 -13.31
C LEU A 307 5.14 19.80 -13.10
N ASP A 308 4.60 20.05 -11.91
CA ASP A 308 4.14 21.40 -11.56
C ASP A 308 5.31 22.39 -11.48
N PRO A 309 5.05 23.69 -11.71
CA PRO A 309 6.08 24.75 -11.64
C PRO A 309 6.79 24.84 -10.29
N ASP A 310 6.15 24.40 -9.20
CA ASP A 310 6.74 24.35 -7.84
C ASP A 310 7.62 23.11 -7.61
N TRP A 311 7.67 22.16 -8.57
CA TRP A 311 8.40 20.89 -8.51
C TRP A 311 7.90 19.92 -7.42
N GLU A 312 6.76 20.20 -6.78
CA GLU A 312 6.18 19.34 -5.74
C GLU A 312 5.39 18.19 -6.36
N THR A 313 4.44 18.50 -7.26
CA THR A 313 3.61 17.48 -7.92
C THR A 313 4.33 16.90 -9.13
N LYS A 314 4.59 15.59 -9.07
CA LYS A 314 5.21 14.80 -10.13
C LYS A 314 4.33 13.62 -10.48
N TRP A 315 4.01 13.48 -11.77
CA TRP A 315 3.10 12.43 -12.21
C TRP A 315 3.60 11.72 -13.47
N GLY A 316 3.54 10.39 -13.45
CA GLY A 316 3.77 9.54 -14.62
C GLY A 316 2.47 9.26 -15.37
N LEU A 317 2.43 8.18 -16.15
CA LEU A 317 1.19 7.73 -16.80
C LEU A 317 0.38 6.87 -15.82
N GLY A 318 -0.51 7.52 -15.08
CA GLY A 318 -1.33 6.94 -14.02
C GLY A 318 -0.66 6.82 -12.66
N PHE A 319 0.66 6.80 -12.59
CA PHE A 319 1.42 6.68 -11.34
C PHE A 319 1.81 8.04 -10.77
N SER A 320 1.58 8.23 -9.49
CA SER A 320 2.30 9.24 -8.72
C SER A 320 3.78 8.84 -8.63
N THR A 321 4.70 9.79 -8.81
CA THR A 321 6.15 9.56 -8.73
C THR A 321 6.77 10.55 -7.77
N TRP A 322 7.56 10.06 -6.80
CA TRP A 322 8.22 10.93 -5.82
C TRP A 322 9.61 10.43 -5.45
N ARG A 323 10.38 11.29 -4.80
CA ARG A 323 11.70 10.94 -4.27
C ARG A 323 11.75 11.15 -2.76
N ALA A 324 12.38 10.19 -2.06
CA ALA A 324 12.74 10.30 -0.66
C ALA A 324 14.06 9.53 -0.44
N ASP A 325 14.95 10.05 0.38
CA ASP A 325 16.24 9.43 0.74
C ASP A 325 17.03 8.92 -0.48
N ASP A 326 17.16 9.75 -1.51
CA ASP A 326 17.81 9.45 -2.79
C ASP A 326 17.20 8.28 -3.60
N LYS A 327 16.07 7.76 -3.18
CA LYS A 327 15.31 6.72 -3.87
C LYS A 327 14.13 7.30 -4.62
N THR A 328 13.77 6.64 -5.71
CA THR A 328 12.55 6.95 -6.47
C THR A 328 11.48 5.92 -6.12
N TYR A 329 10.31 6.41 -5.84
CA TYR A 329 9.11 5.63 -5.56
C TYR A 329 8.04 5.96 -6.59
N VAL A 330 7.22 4.96 -6.88
CA VAL A 330 6.01 5.10 -7.67
C VAL A 330 4.85 4.41 -6.96
N GLY A 331 3.63 4.80 -7.27
CA GLY A 331 2.46 4.17 -6.66
C GLY A 331 1.25 5.07 -6.69
N HIS A 332 0.31 4.77 -5.82
CA HIS A 332 -0.91 5.56 -5.68
C HIS A 332 -1.54 5.35 -4.30
N GLY A 333 -2.19 6.39 -3.78
CA GLY A 333 -3.06 6.29 -2.62
C GLY A 333 -4.52 6.13 -3.00
N GLY A 334 -5.32 5.56 -2.12
CA GLY A 334 -6.77 5.42 -2.29
C GLY A 334 -7.55 6.06 -1.14
N SER A 335 -8.59 6.81 -1.48
CA SER A 335 -9.47 7.47 -0.53
C SER A 335 -10.89 7.48 -1.06
N CYS A 336 -11.79 6.80 -0.40
CA CYS A 336 -13.22 6.79 -0.68
C CYS A 336 -14.01 6.56 0.62
N PRO A 337 -15.34 6.70 0.63
CA PRO A 337 -16.12 6.49 1.82
C PRO A 337 -15.86 5.14 2.47
N GLY A 338 -15.44 5.15 3.73
CA GLY A 338 -15.18 3.95 4.51
C GLY A 338 -13.80 3.32 4.34
N TYR A 339 -12.95 3.76 3.39
CA TYR A 339 -11.69 3.08 3.11
C TYR A 339 -10.53 4.02 2.83
N ARG A 340 -9.33 3.55 3.17
CA ARG A 340 -8.03 4.15 2.82
C ARG A 340 -7.08 3.06 2.38
N SER A 341 -6.32 3.34 1.33
CA SER A 341 -5.31 2.42 0.82
C SER A 341 -4.05 3.18 0.38
N GLN A 342 -2.93 2.48 0.32
CA GLN A 342 -1.67 3.01 -0.20
C GLN A 342 -0.84 1.87 -0.77
N LEU A 343 -0.31 2.08 -1.97
CA LEU A 343 0.69 1.23 -2.61
C LEU A 343 1.92 2.08 -2.89
N ASN A 344 3.04 1.74 -2.26
CA ASN A 344 4.34 2.33 -2.53
C ASN A 344 5.26 1.27 -3.11
N ILE A 345 5.90 1.57 -4.23
CA ILE A 345 6.83 0.70 -4.93
C ILE A 345 8.17 1.43 -5.06
N GLU A 346 9.26 0.82 -4.63
CA GLU A 346 10.63 1.23 -4.91
C GLU A 346 11.18 0.34 -6.04
N PRO A 347 11.13 0.77 -7.29
CA PRO A 347 11.46 -0.10 -8.42
C PRO A 347 12.89 -0.63 -8.39
N LYS A 348 13.86 0.22 -8.01
CA LYS A 348 15.29 -0.16 -7.99
C LYS A 348 15.62 -1.13 -6.85
N GLY A 349 15.07 -0.90 -5.68
CA GLY A 349 15.27 -1.75 -4.49
C GLY A 349 14.38 -2.98 -4.48
N LYS A 350 13.43 -3.08 -5.41
CA LYS A 350 12.44 -4.16 -5.52
C LYS A 350 11.62 -4.37 -4.23
N VAL A 351 11.32 -3.28 -3.53
CA VAL A 351 10.53 -3.32 -2.30
C VAL A 351 9.21 -2.62 -2.54
N ALA A 352 8.11 -3.26 -2.16
CA ALA A 352 6.81 -2.60 -2.12
C ALA A 352 6.19 -2.73 -0.73
N THR A 353 5.43 -1.69 -0.34
CA THR A 353 4.63 -1.67 0.88
C THR A 353 3.19 -1.35 0.53
N ILE A 354 2.28 -2.14 1.09
CA ILE A 354 0.85 -2.05 0.86
C ILE A 354 0.16 -1.84 2.20
N PHE A 355 -0.75 -0.89 2.23
CA PHE A 355 -1.60 -0.58 3.38
C PHE A 355 -3.05 -0.48 2.94
N MET A 356 -3.94 -1.10 3.68
CA MET A 356 -5.40 -0.99 3.52
C MET A 356 -6.06 -0.86 4.89
N ALA A 357 -7.03 0.05 5.00
CA ALA A 357 -7.84 0.21 6.20
C ALA A 357 -9.31 0.42 5.84
N ASN A 358 -10.18 -0.11 6.66
CA ASN A 358 -11.63 0.04 6.53
C ASN A 358 -12.17 1.26 7.30
N ALA A 359 -11.44 2.37 7.26
CA ALA A 359 -11.87 3.61 7.91
C ALA A 359 -11.47 4.86 7.11
N GLY A 360 -12.36 5.85 7.04
CA GLY A 360 -12.05 7.18 6.56
C GLY A 360 -11.11 7.95 7.50
N GLY A 361 -10.44 9.00 6.98
CA GLY A 361 -9.58 9.89 7.78
C GLY A 361 -8.28 9.28 8.31
N VAL A 362 -7.89 8.10 7.84
CA VAL A 362 -6.62 7.44 8.18
C VAL A 362 -5.52 7.95 7.23
N ASN A 363 -4.34 8.23 7.77
CA ASN A 363 -3.17 8.63 6.98
C ASN A 363 -2.45 7.38 6.41
N SER A 364 -3.03 6.79 5.36
CA SER A 364 -2.47 5.59 4.70
C SER A 364 -1.03 5.77 4.21
N GLY A 365 -0.71 6.98 3.73
CA GLY A 365 0.65 7.32 3.28
C GLY A 365 1.68 7.28 4.41
N LEU A 366 1.30 7.63 5.65
CA LEU A 366 2.16 7.50 6.81
C LEU A 366 2.53 6.04 7.07
N PHE A 367 1.52 5.17 7.15
CA PHE A 367 1.73 3.74 7.44
C PHE A 367 2.62 3.07 6.39
N ALA A 368 2.32 3.26 5.10
CA ALA A 368 3.11 2.66 4.02
C ALA A 368 4.54 3.21 3.97
N ARG A 369 4.73 4.51 4.20
CA ARG A 369 6.05 5.14 4.25
C ARG A 369 6.87 4.60 5.43
N ARG A 370 6.30 4.53 6.65
CA ARG A 370 7.01 3.98 7.81
C ARG A 370 7.36 2.51 7.62
N ALA A 371 6.47 1.71 7.03
CA ALA A 371 6.82 0.34 6.65
C ALA A 371 8.02 0.29 5.71
N GLN A 372 8.09 1.18 4.71
CA GLN A 372 9.22 1.27 3.79
C GLN A 372 10.53 1.68 4.49
N GLU A 373 10.46 2.68 5.38
CA GLU A 373 11.62 3.18 6.14
C GLU A 373 12.15 2.13 7.13
N ILE A 374 11.29 1.32 7.73
CA ILE A 374 11.66 0.25 8.65
C ILE A 374 12.21 -0.96 7.90
N MET A 375 11.48 -1.43 6.89
CA MET A 375 11.77 -2.69 6.21
C MET A 375 12.85 -2.56 5.13
N GLY A 376 12.87 -1.46 4.38
CA GLY A 376 13.79 -1.28 3.26
C GLY A 376 15.27 -1.46 3.65
N PRO A 377 15.78 -0.79 4.69
CA PRO A 377 17.16 -1.00 5.16
C PRO A 377 17.43 -2.43 5.65
N ALA A 378 16.47 -3.05 6.34
CA ALA A 378 16.61 -4.42 6.85
C ALA A 378 16.70 -5.44 5.71
N ILE A 379 15.87 -5.28 4.68
CA ILE A 379 15.91 -6.10 3.45
C ILE A 379 17.24 -5.89 2.73
N ALA A 380 17.67 -4.64 2.56
CA ALA A 380 18.95 -4.35 1.89
C ALA A 380 20.14 -4.98 2.63
N GLU A 381 20.12 -5.01 3.97
CA GLU A 381 21.14 -5.69 4.77
C GLU A 381 21.07 -7.22 4.61
N ALA A 382 19.85 -7.78 4.56
CA ALA A 382 19.66 -9.23 4.40
C ALA A 382 20.11 -9.74 3.01
N VAL A 383 20.01 -8.91 1.99
CA VAL A 383 20.43 -9.24 0.61
C VAL A 383 21.93 -9.07 0.42
N ASP A 384 22.59 -8.27 1.25
CA ASP A 384 24.03 -8.02 1.19
C ASP A 384 24.82 -9.20 1.79
N THR A 385 25.11 -10.19 0.94
CA THR A 385 25.84 -11.41 1.33
C THR A 385 27.27 -11.15 1.84
N SER A 386 27.79 -9.92 1.72
CA SER A 386 29.11 -9.56 2.27
C SER A 386 29.08 -9.36 3.79
N LYS A 387 27.89 -9.15 4.38
CA LYS A 387 27.69 -8.95 5.81
C LYS A 387 27.18 -10.23 6.46
N LYS A 388 27.86 -10.65 7.54
CA LYS A 388 27.35 -11.73 8.38
C LYS A 388 26.29 -11.17 9.33
N ALA A 389 25.10 -11.74 9.31
CA ALA A 389 24.08 -11.43 10.30
C ALA A 389 24.60 -11.77 11.71
N LYS A 390 24.48 -10.83 12.65
CA LYS A 390 24.70 -11.13 14.06
C LYS A 390 23.46 -11.87 14.57
N ALA A 391 23.66 -13.07 15.11
CA ALA A 391 22.55 -13.80 15.72
C ALA A 391 21.91 -12.96 16.85
N PRO A 392 20.57 -12.96 16.97
CA PRO A 392 19.90 -12.30 18.09
C PRO A 392 20.41 -12.89 19.43
N ASP A 393 20.60 -12.02 20.41
CA ASP A 393 20.84 -12.49 21.78
C ASP A 393 19.49 -12.89 22.40
N ALA A 394 19.20 -14.19 22.42
CA ALA A 394 17.98 -14.74 23.00
C ALA A 394 17.76 -14.32 24.47
N ALA A 395 18.84 -13.97 25.18
CA ALA A 395 18.74 -13.45 26.54
C ALA A 395 18.07 -12.07 26.63
N LEU A 396 17.90 -11.35 25.52
CA LEU A 396 17.20 -10.07 25.48
C LEU A 396 15.67 -10.23 25.41
N GLU A 397 15.18 -11.35 24.93
CA GLU A 397 13.74 -11.59 24.74
C GLU A 397 12.93 -11.55 26.06
N ILE A 398 13.56 -11.84 27.19
CA ILE A 398 12.90 -11.80 28.49
C ILE A 398 12.44 -10.39 28.89
N TYR A 399 13.06 -9.34 28.31
CA TYR A 399 12.72 -7.94 28.59
C TYR A 399 11.71 -7.34 27.61
N THR A 400 11.51 -7.99 26.45
CA THR A 400 10.61 -7.46 25.41
C THR A 400 9.15 -7.48 25.84
N GLY A 401 8.36 -6.55 25.35
CA GLY A 401 6.95 -6.41 25.60
C GLY A 401 6.51 -4.96 25.77
N THR A 402 5.25 -4.77 26.12
CA THR A 402 4.66 -3.44 26.32
C THR A 402 4.54 -3.14 27.81
N TYR A 403 4.88 -1.93 28.20
CA TYR A 403 4.82 -1.44 29.57
C TYR A 403 3.91 -0.20 29.65
N SER A 404 3.13 -0.08 30.71
CA SER A 404 2.22 1.03 30.91
C SER A 404 2.95 2.26 31.45
N ALA A 405 2.94 3.35 30.69
CA ALA A 405 3.43 4.65 31.15
C ALA A 405 2.32 5.53 31.77
N ALA A 406 1.13 4.98 31.98
CA ALA A 406 0.02 5.70 32.60
C ALA A 406 0.32 6.06 34.08
N PRO A 407 -0.13 7.23 34.57
CA PRO A 407 -1.01 8.19 33.90
C PRO A 407 -0.26 9.25 33.07
N TRP A 408 1.06 9.19 32.99
CA TRP A 408 1.90 10.26 32.42
C TRP A 408 2.03 10.18 30.90
N GLY A 409 1.76 9.01 30.32
CA GLY A 409 1.87 8.74 28.90
C GLY A 409 1.00 7.56 28.48
N GLY A 410 1.18 7.13 27.25
CA GLY A 410 0.53 5.93 26.71
C GLY A 410 1.26 4.65 27.10
N GLU A 411 1.88 4.03 26.13
CA GLU A 411 2.62 2.77 26.27
C GLU A 411 4.09 2.95 25.92
N LEU A 412 4.91 2.07 26.50
CA LEU A 412 6.31 1.98 26.18
C LEU A 412 6.62 0.55 25.73
N ALA A 413 6.88 0.35 24.45
CA ALA A 413 7.34 -0.95 23.96
C ALA A 413 8.85 -1.10 24.17
N VAL A 414 9.28 -2.29 24.60
CA VAL A 414 10.67 -2.74 24.67
C VAL A 414 10.86 -3.83 23.64
N LEU A 415 11.79 -3.63 22.70
CA LEU A 415 12.06 -4.56 21.59
C LEU A 415 13.56 -4.74 21.37
N VAL A 416 13.91 -5.78 20.64
CA VAL A 416 15.27 -5.96 20.13
C VAL A 416 15.39 -5.17 18.82
N TRP A 417 16.41 -4.32 18.73
CA TRP A 417 16.72 -3.51 17.57
C TRP A 417 18.23 -3.43 17.35
N LYS A 418 18.69 -3.86 16.16
CA LYS A 418 20.12 -3.94 15.82
C LYS A 418 20.95 -4.73 16.85
N GLY A 419 20.34 -5.79 17.40
CA GLY A 419 20.95 -6.68 18.36
C GLY A 419 21.12 -6.10 19.78
N ASN A 420 20.46 -4.99 20.11
CA ASN A 420 20.35 -4.39 21.44
C ASN A 420 18.88 -4.24 21.83
N LEU A 421 18.60 -3.97 23.10
CA LEU A 421 17.27 -3.52 23.46
C LEU A 421 17.07 -2.06 23.02
N ALA A 422 15.84 -1.74 22.69
CA ALA A 422 15.38 -0.36 22.48
C ALA A 422 14.02 -0.16 23.12
N THR A 423 13.75 1.05 23.59
CA THR A 423 12.41 1.48 24.02
C THR A 423 11.78 2.33 22.95
N LEU A 424 10.46 2.19 22.78
CA LEU A 424 9.62 2.93 21.84
C LEU A 424 8.39 3.48 22.55
N SER A 425 8.27 4.82 22.63
CA SER A 425 7.06 5.46 23.18
C SER A 425 5.93 5.41 22.16
N LEU A 426 4.72 5.03 22.59
CA LEU A 426 3.53 4.87 21.78
C LEU A 426 2.37 5.69 22.36
N PRO A 427 1.52 6.31 21.51
CA PRO A 427 1.60 6.36 20.06
C PRO A 427 2.72 7.29 19.54
N THR A 428 3.13 7.09 18.29
CA THR A 428 4.09 7.98 17.62
C THR A 428 3.94 7.92 16.10
N ASP A 429 4.10 9.05 15.42
CA ASP A 429 4.09 9.11 13.96
C ASP A 429 5.43 8.67 13.35
N ASN A 430 6.50 8.57 14.15
CA ASN A 430 7.82 8.18 13.67
C ASN A 430 8.50 7.21 14.64
N PRO A 431 8.27 5.89 14.48
CA PRO A 431 8.82 4.90 15.39
C PRO A 431 10.36 4.88 15.39
N LEU A 432 11.01 5.10 14.23
CA LEU A 432 12.46 5.09 14.15
C LEU A 432 13.12 6.26 14.91
N GLN A 433 12.49 7.43 14.94
CA GLN A 433 12.98 8.59 15.69
C GLN A 433 12.61 8.53 17.16
N SER A 434 11.54 7.83 17.52
CA SER A 434 11.07 7.71 18.91
C SER A 434 11.76 6.60 19.69
N MET A 435 12.55 5.75 19.02
CA MET A 435 13.30 4.69 19.65
C MET A 435 14.53 5.23 20.39
N ILE A 436 14.76 4.66 21.57
CA ILE A 436 15.95 4.92 22.38
C ILE A 436 16.67 3.59 22.62
N GLU A 437 17.91 3.50 22.13
CA GLU A 437 18.77 2.32 22.33
C GLU A 437 19.12 2.17 23.81
N LEU A 438 19.11 0.91 24.29
CA LEU A 438 19.55 0.53 25.63
C LEU A 438 20.81 -0.34 25.53
N ARG A 439 21.86 0.00 26.27
CA ARG A 439 23.09 -0.78 26.36
C ARG A 439 23.17 -1.52 27.68
N LYS A 440 23.36 -2.83 27.63
CA LYS A 440 23.48 -3.69 28.78
C LYS A 440 24.77 -3.36 29.56
N THR A 441 24.67 -3.15 30.89
CA THR A 441 25.77 -2.82 31.79
C THR A 441 25.83 -3.73 33.01
N GLY A 442 24.77 -4.51 33.27
CA GLY A 442 24.68 -5.48 34.37
C GLY A 442 23.73 -6.62 34.04
N GLU A 443 23.39 -7.47 34.98
CA GLU A 443 22.59 -8.66 34.78
C GLU A 443 21.19 -8.30 34.24
N HIS A 444 20.47 -7.41 34.93
CA HIS A 444 19.14 -6.89 34.47
C HIS A 444 19.18 -5.35 34.34
N THR A 445 20.37 -4.80 34.12
CA THR A 445 20.65 -3.37 34.13
C THR A 445 21.13 -2.91 32.77
N PHE A 446 20.55 -1.85 32.29
CA PHE A 446 20.86 -1.21 31.02
C PHE A 446 21.00 0.30 31.25
N HIS A 447 21.64 0.99 30.30
CA HIS A 447 21.66 2.45 30.24
C HIS A 447 21.14 2.92 28.89
N ARG A 448 20.40 4.01 28.89
CA ARG A 448 20.03 4.73 27.67
C ARG A 448 21.29 5.17 26.94
N VAL A 449 21.30 5.01 25.61
CA VAL A 449 22.38 5.54 24.78
C VAL A 449 21.92 6.91 24.26
N ARG A 450 22.72 7.95 24.55
CA ARG A 450 22.48 9.32 24.08
C ARG A 450 22.95 9.47 22.63
N ASP A 451 22.59 10.58 22.00
CA ASP A 451 22.97 10.89 20.62
C ASP A 451 24.51 10.95 20.43
N ASP A 452 25.23 11.43 21.43
CA ASP A 452 26.72 11.47 21.49
C ASP A 452 27.34 10.09 21.80
N LYS A 453 26.50 9.02 21.87
CA LYS A 453 26.91 7.65 22.25
C LYS A 453 27.36 7.45 23.70
N SER A 454 27.29 8.47 24.52
CA SER A 454 27.51 8.35 25.97
C SER A 454 26.36 7.59 26.63
N LEU A 455 26.61 7.01 27.81
CA LEU A 455 25.60 6.38 28.63
C LEU A 455 24.79 7.44 29.40
N GLY A 456 23.48 7.33 29.30
CA GLY A 456 22.52 8.15 30.04
C GLY A 456 22.03 7.43 31.27
N GLU A 457 20.72 7.61 31.52
CA GLU A 457 20.02 7.08 32.68
C GLU A 457 20.01 5.56 32.74
N GLU A 458 20.07 5.04 33.96
CA GLU A 458 19.92 3.62 34.22
C GLU A 458 18.49 3.16 34.02
N ILE A 459 18.33 2.01 33.38
CA ILE A 459 17.10 1.26 33.22
C ILE A 459 17.33 -0.11 33.82
N ARG A 460 16.49 -0.52 34.77
CA ARG A 460 16.59 -1.83 35.40
C ARG A 460 15.27 -2.60 35.24
N PHE A 461 15.36 -3.91 35.08
CA PHE A 461 14.21 -4.78 35.00
C PHE A 461 14.10 -5.73 36.19
N ASP A 462 12.89 -5.87 36.75
CA ASP A 462 12.57 -6.93 37.68
C ASP A 462 12.00 -8.12 36.90
N ILE A 463 12.52 -9.31 37.15
CA ILE A 463 12.07 -10.54 36.51
C ILE A 463 10.97 -11.19 37.35
N GLY A 464 9.84 -11.48 36.70
CA GLY A 464 8.71 -12.17 37.32
C GLY A 464 8.89 -13.68 37.42
N PRO A 465 7.93 -14.37 38.05
CA PRO A 465 7.96 -15.81 38.22
C PRO A 465 7.94 -16.61 36.89
N ASP A 466 7.44 -15.99 35.82
CA ASP A 466 7.41 -16.55 34.46
C ASP A 466 8.74 -16.45 33.71
N GLY A 467 9.79 -15.92 34.36
CA GLY A 467 11.08 -15.69 33.75
C GLY A 467 11.16 -14.48 32.81
N LYS A 468 10.11 -13.67 32.75
CA LYS A 468 10.05 -12.45 31.95
C LYS A 468 10.05 -11.22 32.82
N ALA A 469 10.48 -10.07 32.26
CA ALA A 469 10.44 -8.81 33.00
C ALA A 469 8.98 -8.41 33.30
N SER A 470 8.72 -8.12 34.57
CA SER A 470 7.40 -7.69 35.08
C SER A 470 7.34 -6.18 35.28
N ARG A 471 8.50 -5.54 35.51
CA ARG A 471 8.65 -4.10 35.71
C ARG A 471 9.89 -3.58 35.00
N MET A 472 9.79 -2.37 34.51
CA MET A 472 10.93 -1.60 34.01
C MET A 472 11.09 -0.36 34.87
N TRP A 473 12.22 -0.23 35.54
CA TRP A 473 12.58 0.92 36.38
C TRP A 473 13.26 2.01 35.55
N ARG A 474 12.83 3.23 35.78
CA ARG A 474 13.47 4.46 35.29
C ARG A 474 13.73 5.35 36.50
N HIS A 475 14.96 5.44 36.95
CA HIS A 475 15.32 5.99 38.27
C HIS A 475 14.55 5.25 39.41
N SER A 476 13.82 5.99 40.20
CA SER A 476 12.99 5.47 41.31
C SER A 476 11.55 5.16 40.93
N ASN A 477 11.15 5.42 39.65
CA ASN A 477 9.83 5.10 39.13
C ASN A 477 9.85 3.81 38.31
N PHE A 478 8.73 3.14 38.21
CA PHE A 478 8.62 1.94 37.38
C PHE A 478 7.36 1.92 36.52
N ASP A 479 7.48 1.28 35.38
CA ASP A 479 6.37 0.96 34.48
C ASP A 479 6.08 -0.54 34.60
N LEU A 480 4.78 -0.90 34.74
CA LEU A 480 4.36 -2.29 34.81
C LEU A 480 4.23 -2.85 33.39
N ARG A 481 4.68 -4.09 33.22
CA ARG A 481 4.42 -4.81 31.98
C ARG A 481 2.92 -5.03 31.79
N ILE A 482 2.41 -4.70 30.60
CA ILE A 482 1.06 -5.05 30.15
C ILE A 482 1.12 -6.50 29.67
N VAL A 483 0.34 -7.38 30.28
CA VAL A 483 0.17 -8.75 29.81
C VAL A 483 -1.04 -8.74 28.89
N PRO A 484 -0.95 -9.22 27.62
CA PRO A 484 -2.07 -9.25 26.67
C PRO A 484 -3.25 -10.06 27.18
#